data_51b4c4a045fe35856d3425aa606ff60e
#
_entry.id   51b4c4a045fe35856d3425aa606ff60e
#
_cell.length_a   1.000
_cell.length_b   1.000
_cell.length_c   1.000
_cell.angle_alpha   90.00
_cell.angle_beta   90.00
_cell.angle_gamma   90.00
#
_symmetry.space_group_name_H-M   'P 1'
#
loop_
_entity.id
_entity.type
_entity.pdbx_description
1 polymer ?
#
loop_
_entity_poly.entity_id
_entity_poly.type
_entity_poly.pdbx_seq_one_letter_code
_entity_poly.pdbx_strand_id
1 'polypeptide(L)'
;TPEAALIRELKEELGIDVHDTCLAPLSFASHRYETFHLLMPLYVCRVWKGIVTPREGQRLRWVRPGTLDELPMPPADKPLVAVLRDLL
;
A
#
# COMPACT_ATOMS: atom_id res chain seq x y z
N THR A 1 14.26 -4.00 -7.79
CA THR A 1 13.63 -4.69 -6.66
C THR A 1 12.22 -4.14 -6.41
N PRO A 2 11.35 -4.91 -5.77
CA PRO A 2 10.02 -4.38 -5.37
C PRO A 2 10.13 -3.13 -4.50
N GLU A 3 11.10 -3.07 -3.60
CA GLU A 3 11.31 -1.92 -2.72
C GLU A 3 11.72 -0.68 -3.51
N ALA A 4 12.63 -0.83 -4.48
CA ALA A 4 13.06 0.30 -5.31
C ALA A 4 11.92 0.84 -6.16
N ALA A 5 11.08 -0.03 -6.69
CA ALA A 5 9.89 0.36 -7.46
C ALA A 5 8.89 1.11 -6.57
N LEU A 6 8.66 0.61 -5.36
CA LEU A 6 7.74 1.24 -4.41
C LEU A 6 8.23 2.63 -3.99
N ILE A 7 9.52 2.78 -3.69
CA ILE A 7 10.13 4.07 -3.34
C ILE A 7 9.93 5.09 -4.46
N ARG A 8 10.17 4.69 -5.70
CA ARG A 8 9.96 5.55 -6.85
C ARG A 8 8.50 5.98 -6.99
N GLU A 9 7.57 5.05 -6.83
CA GLU A 9 6.14 5.34 -6.94
C GLU A 9 5.64 6.24 -5.83
N LEU A 10 6.12 6.05 -4.61
CA LEU A 10 5.77 6.92 -3.49
C LEU A 10 6.23 8.36 -3.75
N LYS A 11 7.41 8.54 -4.36
CA LYS A 11 7.89 9.86 -4.75
C LYS A 11 7.03 10.48 -5.85
N GLU A 12 6.71 9.71 -6.87
CA GLU A 12 5.94 10.19 -8.03
C GLU A 12 4.49 10.50 -7.66
N GLU A 13 3.86 9.63 -6.89
CA GLU A 13 2.43 9.73 -6.59
C GLU A 13 2.11 10.56 -5.36
N LEU A 14 2.96 10.53 -4.34
CA LEU A 14 2.69 11.17 -3.06
C LEU A 14 3.71 12.23 -2.66
N GLY A 15 4.80 12.35 -3.38
CA GLY A 15 5.82 13.36 -3.11
C GLY A 15 6.64 13.13 -1.88
N ILE A 16 6.72 11.91 -1.38
CA ILE A 16 7.49 11.58 -0.19
C ILE A 16 8.76 10.82 -0.54
N ASP A 17 9.77 10.97 0.31
CA ASP A 17 11.04 10.27 0.19
C ASP A 17 11.11 9.19 1.27
N VAL A 18 11.33 7.95 0.84
CA VAL A 18 11.39 6.78 1.71
C VAL A 18 12.72 6.07 1.49
N HIS A 19 13.40 5.76 2.59
CA HIS A 19 14.60 4.93 2.55
C HIS A 19 14.20 3.45 2.53
N ASP A 20 14.95 2.61 1.82
CA ASP A 20 14.64 1.18 1.71
C ASP A 20 14.59 0.47 3.07
N THR A 21 15.42 0.89 4.03
CA THR A 21 15.41 0.35 5.39
C THR A 21 14.14 0.70 6.18
N CYS A 22 13.34 1.65 5.70
CA CYS A 22 12.07 2.03 6.31
C CYS A 22 10.89 1.22 5.79
N LEU A 23 11.12 0.33 4.83
CA LEU A 23 10.11 -0.57 4.29
C LEU A 23 10.29 -1.96 4.88
N ALA A 24 9.24 -2.47 5.49
CA ALA A 24 9.22 -3.84 6.02
C ALA A 24 8.12 -4.64 5.33
N PRO A 25 8.43 -5.82 4.78
CA PRO A 25 7.40 -6.67 4.21
C PRO A 25 6.47 -7.16 5.30
N LEU A 26 5.17 -7.02 5.08
CA LEU A 26 4.15 -7.42 6.04
C LEU A 26 3.43 -8.68 5.60
N SER A 27 2.96 -8.71 4.37
CA SER A 27 2.16 -9.80 3.84
C SER A 27 2.12 -9.71 2.32
N PHE A 28 1.35 -10.57 1.69
CA PHE A 28 1.05 -10.46 0.28
C PHE A 28 -0.37 -10.96 0.00
N ALA A 29 -0.93 -10.48 -1.11
CA ALA A 29 -2.18 -11.01 -1.64
C ALA A 29 -1.89 -11.70 -2.96
N SER A 30 -2.60 -12.79 -3.20
CA SER A 30 -2.57 -13.53 -4.44
C SER A 30 -4.00 -13.65 -4.95
N HIS A 31 -4.27 -13.13 -6.14
CA HIS A 31 -5.61 -13.12 -6.69
C HIS A 31 -5.60 -13.47 -8.17
N ARG A 32 -6.44 -14.41 -8.55
CA ARG A 32 -6.60 -14.80 -9.94
C ARG A 32 -7.74 -14.03 -10.58
N TYR A 33 -7.39 -13.21 -11.57
CA TYR A 33 -8.35 -12.58 -12.45
C TYR A 33 -8.57 -13.47 -13.68
N GLU A 34 -9.52 -13.12 -14.51
CA GLU A 34 -9.91 -13.92 -15.68
C GLU A 34 -8.74 -14.13 -16.64
N THR A 35 -7.93 -13.11 -16.88
CA THR A 35 -6.84 -13.13 -17.86
C THR A 35 -5.44 -13.15 -17.28
N PHE A 36 -5.29 -12.98 -15.96
CA PHE A 36 -3.98 -12.97 -15.31
C PHE A 36 -4.09 -13.30 -13.83
N HIS A 37 -2.96 -13.59 -13.23
CA HIS A 37 -2.82 -13.78 -11.79
C HIS A 37 -2.04 -12.63 -11.19
N LEU A 38 -2.61 -11.96 -10.18
CA LEU A 38 -1.96 -10.87 -9.48
C LEU A 38 -1.31 -11.36 -8.19
N LEU A 39 -0.02 -11.10 -8.03
CA LEU A 39 0.69 -11.23 -6.77
C LEU A 39 1.07 -9.84 -6.29
N MET A 40 0.52 -9.43 -5.15
CA MET A 40 0.71 -8.07 -4.62
C MET A 40 1.35 -8.14 -3.24
N PRO A 41 2.65 -7.78 -3.12
CA PRO A 41 3.28 -7.65 -1.81
C PRO A 41 2.81 -6.39 -1.10
N LEU A 42 2.68 -6.48 0.22
CA LEU A 42 2.29 -5.37 1.08
C LEU A 42 3.43 -5.03 2.02
N TYR A 43 3.82 -3.77 2.04
CA TYR A 43 4.89 -3.25 2.90
C TYR A 43 4.34 -2.28 3.93
N VAL A 44 4.99 -2.24 5.09
CA VAL A 44 4.78 -1.21 6.10
C VAL A 44 5.87 -0.16 5.96
N CYS A 45 5.48 1.11 5.92
CA CYS A 45 6.38 2.25 5.96
C CYS A 45 5.92 3.18 7.07
N ARG A 46 6.74 3.35 8.12
CA ARG A 46 6.38 4.18 9.27
C ARG A 46 7.14 5.51 9.30
N VAL A 47 8.19 5.64 8.50
CA VAL A 47 9.05 6.82 8.48
C VAL A 47 9.29 7.25 7.05
N TRP A 48 9.04 8.51 6.78
CA TRP A 48 9.30 9.13 5.47
C TRP A 48 9.63 10.60 5.66
N LYS A 49 10.19 11.22 4.61
CA LYS A 49 10.42 12.66 4.55
C LYS A 49 9.42 13.29 3.58
N GLY A 50 8.92 14.45 3.94
CA GLY A 50 7.96 15.18 3.12
C GLY A 50 6.54 15.03 3.61
N ILE A 51 5.64 15.77 2.97
CA ILE A 51 4.22 15.77 3.28
C ILE A 51 3.51 14.92 2.23
N VAL A 52 2.73 13.95 2.66
CA VAL A 52 1.93 13.12 1.77
C VAL A 52 0.95 14.01 1.01
N THR A 53 1.13 14.08 -0.32
CA THR A 53 0.35 14.96 -1.18
C THR A 53 -0.06 14.20 -2.44
N PRO A 54 -1.34 14.22 -2.83
CA PRO A 54 -1.75 13.57 -4.08
C PRO A 54 -1.20 14.36 -5.27
N ARG A 55 -0.32 13.73 -6.07
CA ARG A 55 0.31 14.37 -7.22
C ARG A 55 -0.28 13.97 -8.57
N GLU A 56 -1.12 12.95 -8.58
CA GLU A 56 -1.72 12.41 -9.81
C GLU A 56 -3.24 12.56 -9.85
N GLY A 57 -3.77 13.55 -9.12
CA GLY A 57 -5.21 13.83 -9.08
C GLY A 57 -6.03 12.85 -8.26
N GLN A 58 -5.38 11.89 -7.60
CA GLN A 58 -6.09 10.93 -6.75
C GLN A 58 -6.53 11.58 -5.43
N ARG A 59 -7.50 10.99 -4.78
CA ARG A 59 -7.93 11.37 -3.45
C ARG A 59 -7.25 10.52 -2.40
N LEU A 60 -6.75 11.14 -1.34
CA LEU A 60 -6.11 10.47 -0.22
C LEU A 60 -6.99 10.57 1.02
N ARG A 61 -6.98 9.51 1.81
CA ARG A 61 -7.72 9.45 3.07
C ARG A 61 -6.91 8.67 4.11
N TRP A 62 -6.74 9.29 5.28
CA TRP A 62 -6.18 8.62 6.44
C TRP A 62 -7.28 7.84 7.15
N VAL A 63 -7.05 6.55 7.37
CA VAL A 63 -8.04 5.68 8.02
C VAL A 63 -7.38 4.82 9.08
N ARG A 64 -8.15 4.42 10.06
CA ARG A 64 -7.73 3.41 11.02
C ARG A 64 -7.90 2.03 10.41
N PRO A 65 -7.00 1.06 10.72
CA PRO A 65 -7.11 -0.30 10.16
C PRO A 65 -8.48 -0.96 10.38
N GLY A 66 -9.12 -0.69 11.52
CA GLY A 66 -10.43 -1.26 11.84
C GLY A 66 -11.58 -0.78 10.96
N THR A 67 -11.40 0.30 10.19
CA THR A 67 -12.43 0.84 9.29
C THR A 67 -12.16 0.57 7.82
N LEU A 68 -11.10 -0.17 7.49
CA LEU A 68 -10.73 -0.42 6.10
C LEU A 68 -11.79 -1.19 5.32
N ASP A 69 -12.53 -2.07 5.96
CA ASP A 69 -13.58 -2.86 5.34
C ASP A 69 -14.79 -2.03 4.90
N GLU A 70 -14.90 -0.78 5.38
CA GLU A 70 -15.94 0.16 4.95
C GLU A 70 -15.61 0.83 3.62
N LEU A 71 -14.38 0.70 3.13
CA LEU A 71 -13.93 1.34 1.91
C LEU A 71 -14.06 0.39 0.71
N PRO A 72 -14.50 0.90 -0.45
CA PRO A 72 -14.46 0.10 -1.67
C PRO A 72 -13.02 -0.16 -2.09
N MET A 73 -12.72 -1.40 -2.46
CA MET A 73 -11.39 -1.79 -2.90
C MET A 73 -11.45 -2.95 -3.89
N PRO A 74 -10.40 -3.12 -4.73
CA PRO A 74 -10.32 -4.27 -5.62
C PRO A 74 -10.32 -5.58 -4.85
N PRO A 75 -10.81 -6.69 -5.46
CA PRO A 75 -10.84 -8.00 -4.81
C PRO A 75 -9.49 -8.47 -4.28
N ALA A 76 -8.39 -8.14 -4.95
CA ALA A 76 -7.04 -8.52 -4.52
C ALA A 76 -6.66 -7.91 -3.17
N ASP A 77 -7.21 -6.75 -2.80
CA ASP A 77 -6.88 -6.04 -1.56
C ASP A 77 -7.67 -6.58 -0.36
N LYS A 78 -8.83 -7.18 -0.58
CA LYS A 78 -9.73 -7.61 0.49
C LYS A 78 -9.10 -8.55 1.52
N PRO A 79 -8.32 -9.56 1.13
CA PRO A 79 -7.67 -10.44 2.10
C PRO A 79 -6.69 -9.71 3.02
N LEU A 80 -6.14 -8.58 2.57
CA LEU A 80 -5.18 -7.79 3.34
C LEU A 80 -5.84 -6.97 4.45
N VAL A 81 -7.14 -6.71 4.36
CA VAL A 81 -7.88 -5.94 5.38
C VAL A 81 -7.81 -6.62 6.73
N ALA A 82 -8.04 -7.94 6.78
CA ALA A 82 -7.96 -8.70 8.02
C ALA A 82 -6.55 -8.67 8.61
N VAL A 83 -5.52 -8.81 7.77
CA VAL A 83 -4.12 -8.74 8.18
C VAL A 83 -3.82 -7.37 8.81
N LEU A 84 -4.22 -6.29 8.16
CA LEU A 84 -3.97 -4.93 8.65
C LEU A 84 -4.72 -4.67 9.97
N ARG A 85 -5.98 -5.10 10.05
CA ARG A 85 -6.79 -4.93 11.26
C ARG A 85 -6.17 -5.65 12.46
N ASP A 86 -5.66 -6.86 12.25
CA ASP A 86 -5.17 -7.70 13.34
C ASP A 86 -3.71 -7.38 13.74
N LEU A 87 -2.89 -6.85 12.82
CA LEU A 87 -1.48 -6.59 13.06
C LEU A 87 -1.14 -5.10 13.30
N LEU A 88 -1.99 -4.20 12.94
CA LEU A 88 -1.82 -2.76 13.17
C LEU A 88 -2.93 -2.20 14.09
#